data_ce2c1e450d45b9c78b80ade53a38e541
#
_entry.id   ce2c1e450d45b9c78b80ade53a38e541
#
_cell.length_a   1.000
_cell.length_b   1.000
_cell.length_c   1.000
_cell.angle_alpha   90.00
_cell.angle_beta   90.00
_cell.angle_gamma   90.00
#
_symmetry.space_group_name_H-M   'P 1'
#
loop_
_entity.id
_entity.type
_entity.pdbx_description
1 polymer ?
#
loop_
_entity_poly.entity_id
_entity_poly.type
_entity_poly.pdbx_seq_one_letter_code
_entity_poly.pdbx_strand_id
1 'polypeptide(L)'
;MRIPRIYEPAGLQVGQTLALSEDGANHIGRVLRMQPGQQLELFNGDGNQYPATIANVGKKSVEVTIDSCETRSVESPLAIHLGQVISRGDKMDFTIQKSVELGVTCITPLFSERCGVKLPADRLEKKREQWQKVVISACEQCGRNTVPEVRMPMELDAWLAEETNELKLNLHPRAPYSINTLPIPEHGVRLLIGPEGGLSGDEIARTVQEDFKEMLLGPRVLRTETAALTAITALQCRFGDLA
;
A
#
# COMPACT_ATOMS: atom_id res chain seq x y z
N MET A 1 -23.87 -13.36 0.05
CA MET A 1 -23.50 -11.93 0.04
C MET A 1 -22.14 -11.83 0.71
N ARG A 2 -21.18 -11.08 0.17
CA ARG A 2 -19.86 -10.92 0.82
C ARG A 2 -20.05 -10.13 2.12
N ILE A 3 -19.49 -10.59 3.24
CA ILE A 3 -19.51 -9.88 4.52
C ILE A 3 -18.66 -8.61 4.36
N PRO A 4 -19.19 -7.42 4.65
CA PRO A 4 -18.42 -6.18 4.57
C PRO A 4 -17.27 -6.17 5.57
N ARG A 5 -16.11 -5.65 5.15
CA ARG A 5 -14.91 -5.48 5.99
C ARG A 5 -14.70 -4.01 6.25
N ILE A 6 -14.40 -3.66 7.48
CA ILE A 6 -14.22 -2.28 7.94
C ILE A 6 -12.97 -2.17 8.80
N TYR A 7 -12.12 -1.21 8.45
CA TYR A 7 -11.00 -0.82 9.30
C TYR A 7 -11.48 0.00 10.50
N GLU A 8 -11.14 -0.44 11.70
CA GLU A 8 -11.43 0.28 12.94
C GLU A 8 -10.13 0.44 13.74
N PRO A 9 -9.61 1.69 13.90
CA PRO A 9 -8.32 1.92 14.54
C PRO A 9 -8.32 1.67 16.06
N ALA A 10 -9.48 1.52 16.68
CA ALA A 10 -9.59 1.22 18.10
C ALA A 10 -9.04 -0.16 18.46
N GLY A 11 -8.66 -0.36 19.71
CA GLY A 11 -8.39 -1.70 20.24
C GLY A 11 -9.66 -2.54 20.24
N LEU A 12 -9.58 -3.75 19.64
CA LEU A 12 -10.72 -4.65 19.47
C LEU A 12 -10.62 -5.81 20.46
N GLN A 13 -11.71 -6.06 21.20
CA GLN A 13 -11.77 -7.17 22.18
C GLN A 13 -13.07 -7.95 22.01
N VAL A 14 -12.98 -9.29 22.06
CA VAL A 14 -14.14 -10.18 21.97
C VAL A 14 -15.14 -9.88 23.10
N GLY A 15 -16.41 -9.79 22.75
CA GLY A 15 -17.51 -9.44 23.68
C GLY A 15 -17.68 -7.94 23.89
N GLN A 16 -16.79 -7.10 23.38
CA GLN A 16 -16.92 -5.64 23.47
C GLN A 16 -17.99 -5.14 22.51
N THR A 17 -18.82 -4.19 22.98
CA THR A 17 -19.66 -3.36 22.12
C THR A 17 -19.00 -1.98 22.00
N LEU A 18 -18.77 -1.53 20.76
CA LEU A 18 -18.15 -0.22 20.50
C LEU A 18 -18.89 0.52 19.37
N ALA A 19 -18.81 1.84 19.40
CA ALA A 19 -19.20 2.67 18.28
C ALA A 19 -18.08 2.69 17.24
N LEU A 20 -18.44 2.45 15.99
CA LEU A 20 -17.48 2.56 14.87
C LEU A 20 -17.01 4.01 14.71
N SER A 21 -15.80 4.16 14.15
CA SER A 21 -15.28 5.44 13.69
C SER A 21 -16.25 6.14 12.73
N GLU A 22 -16.08 7.43 12.52
CA GLU A 22 -16.96 8.21 11.63
C GLU A 22 -16.97 7.63 10.20
N ASP A 23 -15.79 7.25 9.68
CA ASP A 23 -15.65 6.64 8.35
C ASP A 23 -16.38 5.28 8.30
N GLY A 24 -16.20 4.41 9.30
CA GLY A 24 -16.88 3.12 9.41
C GLY A 24 -18.39 3.25 9.56
N ALA A 25 -18.85 4.13 10.44
CA ALA A 25 -20.28 4.38 10.66
C ALA A 25 -20.97 4.93 9.40
N ASN A 26 -20.29 5.84 8.67
CA ASN A 26 -20.80 6.35 7.40
C ASN A 26 -20.87 5.25 6.33
N HIS A 27 -19.85 4.42 6.21
CA HIS A 27 -19.83 3.32 5.24
C HIS A 27 -20.95 2.31 5.53
N ILE A 28 -21.06 1.83 6.75
CA ILE A 28 -22.08 0.83 7.14
C ILE A 28 -23.50 1.41 7.11
N GLY A 29 -23.72 2.57 7.76
CA GLY A 29 -25.06 3.11 7.96
C GLY A 29 -25.65 3.82 6.73
N ARG A 30 -24.79 4.56 5.96
CA ARG A 30 -25.28 5.38 4.85
C ARG A 30 -25.03 4.77 3.48
N VAL A 31 -23.84 4.20 3.25
CA VAL A 31 -23.48 3.62 1.95
C VAL A 31 -24.11 2.25 1.80
N LEU A 32 -23.83 1.32 2.71
CA LEU A 32 -24.34 -0.05 2.67
C LEU A 32 -25.73 -0.19 3.27
N ARG A 33 -26.18 0.77 4.09
CA ARG A 33 -27.50 0.80 4.75
C ARG A 33 -27.82 -0.47 5.51
N MET A 34 -26.82 -0.98 6.20
CA MET A 34 -26.95 -2.18 7.01
C MET A 34 -27.83 -1.96 8.23
N GLN A 35 -28.41 -3.05 8.73
CA GLN A 35 -29.39 -3.05 9.83
C GLN A 35 -28.85 -3.80 11.04
N PRO A 36 -29.37 -3.54 12.25
CA PRO A 36 -29.06 -4.33 13.44
C PRO A 36 -29.25 -5.83 13.19
N GLY A 37 -28.36 -6.65 13.75
CA GLY A 37 -28.32 -8.11 13.57
C GLY A 37 -27.58 -8.57 12.33
N GLN A 38 -27.17 -7.69 11.42
CA GLN A 38 -26.33 -8.06 10.28
C GLN A 38 -24.84 -8.15 10.68
N GLN A 39 -24.12 -9.02 10.00
CA GLN A 39 -22.71 -9.28 10.27
C GLN A 39 -21.78 -8.44 9.41
N LEU A 40 -20.66 -8.06 10.00
CA LEU A 40 -19.52 -7.44 9.35
C LEU A 40 -18.22 -7.98 9.95
N GLU A 41 -17.10 -7.66 9.33
CA GLU A 41 -15.78 -8.03 9.81
C GLU A 41 -14.96 -6.77 10.07
N LEU A 42 -14.41 -6.65 11.27
CA LEU A 42 -13.48 -5.58 11.62
C LEU A 42 -12.03 -6.05 11.54
N PHE A 43 -11.12 -5.11 11.32
CA PHE A 43 -9.68 -5.27 11.49
C PHE A 43 -9.05 -3.93 11.88
N ASN A 44 -7.93 -3.97 12.61
CA ASN A 44 -7.24 -2.76 13.10
C ASN A 44 -5.76 -2.69 12.69
N GLY A 45 -5.30 -3.60 11.84
CA GLY A 45 -3.90 -3.66 11.41
C GLY A 45 -3.01 -4.59 12.22
N ASP A 46 -3.55 -5.27 13.23
CA ASP A 46 -2.80 -6.20 14.11
C ASP A 46 -2.60 -7.61 13.51
N GLY A 47 -3.11 -7.85 12.30
CA GLY A 47 -3.05 -9.13 11.61
C GLY A 47 -4.23 -10.05 11.87
N ASN A 48 -5.16 -9.66 12.75
CA ASN A 48 -6.38 -10.43 13.04
C ASN A 48 -7.60 -9.85 12.34
N GLN A 49 -8.61 -10.67 12.16
CA GLN A 49 -9.95 -10.28 11.78
C GLN A 49 -10.91 -10.52 12.94
N TYR A 50 -11.90 -9.65 13.06
CA TYR A 50 -12.85 -9.63 14.15
C TYR A 50 -14.28 -9.66 13.60
N PRO A 51 -14.87 -10.85 13.42
CA PRO A 51 -16.29 -10.99 13.15
C PRO A 51 -17.11 -10.23 14.19
N ALA A 52 -18.08 -9.44 13.73
CA ALA A 52 -18.90 -8.60 14.58
C ALA A 52 -20.34 -8.52 14.06
N THR A 53 -21.27 -8.29 14.98
CA THR A 53 -22.68 -8.12 14.68
C THR A 53 -23.10 -6.68 14.98
N ILE A 54 -23.87 -6.05 14.09
CA ILE A 54 -24.41 -4.71 14.29
C ILE A 54 -25.42 -4.76 15.43
N ALA A 55 -25.12 -4.03 16.51
CA ALA A 55 -26.00 -3.92 17.68
C ALA A 55 -27.05 -2.81 17.48
N ASN A 56 -26.63 -1.65 16.95
CA ASN A 56 -27.49 -0.49 16.77
C ASN A 56 -27.05 0.38 15.59
N VAL A 57 -28.02 0.99 14.90
CA VAL A 57 -27.79 1.96 13.83
C VAL A 57 -28.52 3.24 14.15
N GLY A 58 -27.77 4.26 14.56
CA GLY A 58 -28.29 5.60 14.82
C GLY A 58 -28.16 6.51 13.59
N LYS A 59 -28.55 7.77 13.74
CA LYS A 59 -28.51 8.77 12.66
C LYS A 59 -27.08 9.07 12.16
N LYS A 60 -26.09 9.01 13.06
CA LYS A 60 -24.68 9.31 12.79
C LYS A 60 -23.69 8.30 13.43
N SER A 61 -24.20 7.26 14.05
CA SER A 61 -23.39 6.25 14.74
C SER A 61 -23.85 4.85 14.38
N VAL A 62 -22.92 3.92 14.36
CA VAL A 62 -23.19 2.48 14.27
C VAL A 62 -22.44 1.81 15.39
N GLU A 63 -23.13 1.03 16.20
CA GLU A 63 -22.55 0.24 17.28
C GLU A 63 -22.50 -1.24 16.87
N VAL A 64 -21.40 -1.89 17.17
CA VAL A 64 -21.18 -3.29 16.86
C VAL A 64 -20.70 -4.04 18.08
N THR A 65 -21.07 -5.32 18.20
CA THR A 65 -20.53 -6.24 19.20
C THR A 65 -19.57 -7.19 18.53
N ILE A 66 -18.37 -7.33 19.07
CA ILE A 66 -17.32 -8.23 18.54
C ILE A 66 -17.63 -9.65 19.01
N ASP A 67 -17.89 -10.54 18.05
CA ASP A 67 -18.31 -11.92 18.33
C ASP A 67 -17.12 -12.85 18.58
N SER A 68 -16.05 -12.68 17.80
CA SER A 68 -14.84 -13.52 17.87
C SER A 68 -13.61 -12.79 17.37
N CYS A 69 -12.44 -13.40 17.55
CA CYS A 69 -11.16 -12.99 16.99
C CYS A 69 -10.54 -14.16 16.25
N GLU A 70 -10.14 -13.96 15.02
CA GLU A 70 -9.56 -14.99 14.17
C GLU A 70 -8.22 -14.49 13.60
N THR A 71 -7.17 -15.28 13.77
CA THR A 71 -5.89 -15.03 13.12
C THR A 71 -5.94 -15.56 11.69
N ARG A 72 -5.90 -14.63 10.73
CA ARG A 72 -5.87 -14.97 9.31
C ARG A 72 -4.89 -14.03 8.60
N SER A 73 -3.79 -14.59 8.11
CA SER A 73 -2.84 -13.85 7.29
C SER A 73 -3.02 -14.17 5.81
N VAL A 74 -3.07 -13.13 5.00
CA VAL A 74 -2.98 -13.18 3.53
C VAL A 74 -1.77 -12.37 3.06
N GLU A 75 -0.80 -12.17 3.95
CA GLU A 75 0.40 -11.40 3.66
C GLU A 75 1.42 -12.27 2.92
N SER A 76 2.04 -11.69 1.89
CA SER A 76 3.15 -12.32 1.19
C SER A 76 4.37 -12.49 2.10
N PRO A 77 5.14 -13.58 1.96
CA PRO A 77 6.43 -13.72 2.63
C PRO A 77 7.47 -12.71 2.12
N LEU A 78 7.26 -12.09 0.95
CA LEU A 78 8.13 -11.07 0.39
C LEU A 78 7.66 -9.67 0.80
N ALA A 79 8.40 -9.02 1.68
CA ALA A 79 8.18 -7.59 1.98
C ALA A 79 8.66 -6.73 0.80
N ILE A 80 7.81 -5.80 0.35
CA ILE A 80 8.16 -4.82 -0.70
C ILE A 80 7.88 -3.42 -0.18
N HIS A 81 8.93 -2.60 -0.12
CA HIS A 81 8.86 -1.18 0.14
C HIS A 81 8.89 -0.44 -1.20
N LEU A 82 7.76 0.15 -1.59
CA LEU A 82 7.63 0.89 -2.83
C LEU A 82 7.98 2.36 -2.64
N GLY A 83 9.08 2.83 -3.24
CA GLY A 83 9.39 4.24 -3.43
C GLY A 83 8.81 4.69 -4.78
N GLN A 84 7.64 5.33 -4.74
CA GLN A 84 6.92 5.79 -5.93
C GLN A 84 7.07 7.29 -6.11
N VAL A 85 7.69 7.72 -7.20
CA VAL A 85 7.64 9.16 -7.54
C VAL A 85 6.20 9.56 -7.81
N ILE A 86 5.79 10.68 -7.19
CA ILE A 86 4.40 11.13 -7.19
C ILE A 86 3.91 11.40 -8.61
N SER A 87 2.88 10.66 -9.03
CA SER A 87 2.24 10.78 -10.33
C SER A 87 1.09 11.79 -10.32
N ARG A 88 0.76 12.34 -11.48
CA ARG A 88 -0.33 13.31 -11.65
C ARG A 88 -1.70 12.65 -11.61
N GLY A 89 -2.69 13.39 -11.08
CA GLY A 89 -4.10 13.00 -11.07
C GLY A 89 -4.34 11.69 -10.32
N ASP A 90 -5.27 10.90 -10.82
CA ASP A 90 -5.73 9.66 -10.19
C ASP A 90 -4.74 8.50 -10.31
N LYS A 91 -3.64 8.67 -11.06
CA LYS A 91 -2.64 7.61 -11.26
C LYS A 91 -1.94 7.21 -9.97
N MET A 92 -1.64 8.18 -9.09
CA MET A 92 -1.02 7.86 -7.80
C MET A 92 -1.96 7.04 -6.92
N ASP A 93 -3.23 7.42 -6.83
CA ASP A 93 -4.24 6.70 -6.05
C ASP A 93 -4.44 5.28 -6.61
N PHE A 94 -4.49 5.14 -7.94
CA PHE A 94 -4.56 3.84 -8.63
C PHE A 94 -3.33 2.96 -8.33
N THR A 95 -2.12 3.53 -8.43
CA THR A 95 -0.88 2.80 -8.15
C THR A 95 -0.85 2.32 -6.70
N ILE A 96 -1.18 3.19 -5.73
CA ILE A 96 -1.25 2.84 -4.32
C ILE A 96 -2.26 1.71 -4.09
N GLN A 97 -3.49 1.86 -4.57
CA GLN A 97 -4.54 0.87 -4.42
C GLN A 97 -4.10 -0.52 -4.93
N LYS A 98 -3.61 -0.58 -6.15
CA LYS A 98 -3.21 -1.85 -6.78
C LYS A 98 -1.93 -2.43 -6.20
N SER A 99 -1.00 -1.61 -5.75
CA SER A 99 0.19 -2.08 -5.04
C SER A 99 -0.16 -2.76 -3.71
N VAL A 100 -1.16 -2.25 -2.99
CA VAL A 100 -1.67 -2.89 -1.77
C VAL A 100 -2.29 -4.25 -2.07
N GLU A 101 -3.12 -4.36 -3.11
CA GLU A 101 -3.71 -5.63 -3.57
C GLU A 101 -2.63 -6.66 -3.95
N LEU A 102 -1.48 -6.20 -4.45
CA LEU A 102 -0.33 -7.02 -4.84
C LEU A 102 0.68 -7.27 -3.70
N GLY A 103 0.36 -6.92 -2.45
CA GLY A 103 1.15 -7.31 -1.29
C GLY A 103 2.29 -6.34 -0.90
N VAL A 104 2.30 -5.09 -1.36
CA VAL A 104 3.26 -4.08 -0.88
C VAL A 104 3.07 -3.84 0.61
N THR A 105 4.16 -3.70 1.36
CA THR A 105 4.15 -3.56 2.83
C THR A 105 4.38 -2.13 3.30
N CYS A 106 5.02 -1.29 2.48
CA CYS A 106 5.29 0.12 2.78
C CYS A 106 5.33 0.93 1.47
N ILE A 107 4.84 2.17 1.50
CA ILE A 107 4.87 3.08 0.36
C ILE A 107 5.47 4.41 0.79
N THR A 108 6.52 4.86 0.11
CA THR A 108 7.06 6.22 0.26
C THR A 108 6.79 7.01 -1.02
N PRO A 109 5.92 8.02 -0.99
CA PRO A 109 5.78 8.97 -2.08
C PRO A 109 7.05 9.82 -2.20
N LEU A 110 7.58 9.99 -3.43
CA LEU A 110 8.87 10.64 -3.66
C LEU A 110 8.72 11.87 -4.56
N PHE A 111 9.52 12.88 -4.28
CA PHE A 111 9.80 13.99 -5.20
C PHE A 111 11.10 13.70 -5.93
N SER A 112 11.12 13.92 -7.25
CA SER A 112 12.27 13.81 -8.11
C SER A 112 12.36 15.04 -9.01
N GLU A 113 13.49 15.23 -9.69
CA GLU A 113 13.72 16.39 -10.56
C GLU A 113 12.61 16.56 -11.61
N ARG A 114 12.17 15.46 -12.21
CA ARG A 114 11.11 15.46 -13.24
C ARG A 114 9.73 15.14 -12.69
N CYS A 115 9.55 15.22 -11.37
CA CYS A 115 8.25 15.09 -10.76
C CYS A 115 7.35 16.26 -11.18
N GLY A 116 6.27 15.97 -11.90
CA GLY A 116 5.34 16.98 -12.39
C GLY A 116 4.35 17.50 -11.35
N VAL A 117 4.46 17.04 -10.10
CA VAL A 117 3.56 17.40 -8.99
C VAL A 117 4.35 18.18 -7.95
N LYS A 118 3.82 19.34 -7.57
CA LYS A 118 4.36 20.16 -6.49
C LYS A 118 3.35 20.18 -5.36
N LEU A 119 3.74 19.70 -4.19
CA LEU A 119 2.93 19.75 -2.98
C LEU A 119 3.58 20.73 -1.98
N PRO A 120 2.88 21.80 -1.60
CA PRO A 120 3.34 22.68 -0.54
C PRO A 120 3.51 21.93 0.78
N ALA A 121 4.49 22.32 1.59
CA ALA A 121 4.82 21.63 2.85
C ALA A 121 3.63 21.53 3.80
N ASP A 122 2.78 22.54 3.86
CA ASP A 122 1.54 22.59 4.66
C ASP A 122 0.46 21.60 4.21
N ARG A 123 0.60 21.00 3.02
CA ARG A 123 -0.35 20.02 2.45
C ARG A 123 0.16 18.59 2.44
N LEU A 124 1.43 18.36 2.77
CA LEU A 124 2.04 17.02 2.70
C LEU A 124 1.32 16.03 3.62
N GLU A 125 1.10 16.39 4.90
CA GLU A 125 0.42 15.53 5.86
C GLU A 125 -0.99 15.17 5.40
N LYS A 126 -1.77 16.17 5.00
CA LYS A 126 -3.13 15.95 4.50
C LYS A 126 -3.14 15.02 3.27
N LYS A 127 -2.14 15.14 2.39
CA LYS A 127 -2.05 14.28 1.21
C LYS A 127 -1.64 12.87 1.58
N ARG A 128 -0.71 12.70 2.52
CA ARG A 128 -0.35 11.39 3.09
C ARG A 128 -1.57 10.70 3.70
N GLU A 129 -2.37 11.42 4.50
CA GLU A 129 -3.61 10.89 5.09
C GLU A 129 -4.62 10.44 4.02
N GLN A 130 -4.76 11.20 2.93
CA GLN A 130 -5.61 10.80 1.80
C GLN A 130 -5.13 9.49 1.16
N TRP A 131 -3.82 9.33 0.93
CA TRP A 131 -3.26 8.09 0.40
C TRP A 131 -3.36 6.94 1.39
N GLN A 132 -3.21 7.19 2.69
CA GLN A 132 -3.42 6.16 3.72
C GLN A 132 -4.87 5.65 3.71
N LYS A 133 -5.85 6.51 3.46
CA LYS A 133 -7.26 6.09 3.28
C LYS A 133 -7.45 5.21 2.04
N VAL A 134 -6.72 5.47 0.95
CA VAL A 134 -6.72 4.59 -0.24
C VAL A 134 -6.17 3.20 0.12
N VAL A 135 -5.08 3.14 0.90
CA VAL A 135 -4.50 1.88 1.41
C VAL A 135 -5.52 1.11 2.25
N ILE A 136 -6.16 1.78 3.21
CA ILE A 136 -7.18 1.17 4.08
C ILE A 136 -8.33 0.59 3.24
N SER A 137 -8.87 1.37 2.31
CA SER A 137 -9.96 0.90 1.44
C SER A 137 -9.54 -0.29 0.56
N ALA A 138 -8.28 -0.32 0.10
CA ALA A 138 -7.74 -1.48 -0.61
C ALA A 138 -7.67 -2.73 0.29
N CYS A 139 -7.26 -2.59 1.56
CA CYS A 139 -7.23 -3.68 2.54
C CYS A 139 -8.65 -4.20 2.85
N GLU A 140 -9.64 -3.32 2.99
CA GLU A 140 -11.04 -3.69 3.15
C GLU A 140 -11.53 -4.56 1.97
N GLN A 141 -11.10 -4.22 0.76
CA GLN A 141 -11.51 -4.93 -0.45
C GLN A 141 -10.73 -6.24 -0.64
N CYS A 142 -9.41 -6.26 -0.47
CA CYS A 142 -8.56 -7.42 -0.80
C CYS A 142 -8.44 -8.45 0.33
N GLY A 143 -8.86 -8.11 1.55
CA GLY A 143 -8.87 -9.04 2.69
C GLY A 143 -7.62 -9.01 3.56
N ARG A 144 -6.74 -8.03 3.38
CA ARG A 144 -5.56 -7.86 4.24
C ARG A 144 -5.95 -7.33 5.61
N ASN A 145 -5.38 -7.92 6.67
CA ASN A 145 -5.57 -7.50 8.06
C ASN A 145 -4.41 -6.64 8.57
N THR A 146 -3.30 -6.62 7.84
CA THR A 146 -2.18 -5.71 8.06
C THR A 146 -2.29 -4.54 7.09
N VAL A 147 -2.23 -3.32 7.60
CA VAL A 147 -2.38 -2.10 6.80
C VAL A 147 -1.01 -1.55 6.45
N PRO A 148 -0.60 -1.53 5.17
CA PRO A 148 0.64 -0.90 4.74
C PRO A 148 0.71 0.57 5.15
N GLU A 149 1.90 1.01 5.57
CA GLU A 149 2.15 2.41 5.88
C GLU A 149 2.37 3.23 4.61
N VAL A 150 1.73 4.39 4.51
CA VAL A 150 2.15 5.46 3.61
C VAL A 150 3.01 6.43 4.41
N ARG A 151 4.31 6.46 4.13
CA ARG A 151 5.26 7.36 4.77
C ARG A 151 5.05 8.81 4.31
N MET A 152 5.61 9.75 5.04
CA MET A 152 5.64 11.15 4.60
C MET A 152 6.32 11.26 3.24
N PRO A 153 5.77 12.06 2.30
CA PRO A 153 6.45 12.36 1.06
C PRO A 153 7.81 13.00 1.31
N MET A 154 8.82 12.56 0.60
CA MET A 154 10.19 13.03 0.78
C MET A 154 10.95 13.13 -0.55
N GLU A 155 12.09 13.83 -0.52
CA GLU A 155 12.97 13.94 -1.67
C GLU A 155 13.63 12.59 -1.98
N LEU A 156 13.80 12.30 -3.28
CA LEU A 156 14.41 11.05 -3.75
C LEU A 156 15.78 10.84 -3.13
N ASP A 157 16.63 11.86 -3.09
CA ASP A 157 17.98 11.75 -2.55
C ASP A 157 18.01 11.35 -1.08
N ALA A 158 17.11 11.89 -0.28
CA ALA A 158 16.99 11.53 1.12
C ALA A 158 16.55 10.06 1.29
N TRP A 159 15.64 9.59 0.44
CA TRP A 159 15.18 8.20 0.47
C TRP A 159 16.25 7.21 -0.02
N LEU A 160 17.03 7.57 -1.04
CA LEU A 160 18.13 6.75 -1.54
C LEU A 160 19.23 6.56 -0.48
N ALA A 161 19.50 7.60 0.31
CA ALA A 161 20.53 7.61 1.35
C ALA A 161 20.13 6.85 2.64
N GLU A 162 18.87 6.43 2.78
CA GLU A 162 18.45 5.64 3.94
C GLU A 162 19.14 4.28 3.97
N GLU A 163 19.76 3.93 5.08
CA GLU A 163 20.35 2.60 5.27
C GLU A 163 19.26 1.52 5.32
N THR A 164 19.50 0.42 4.59
CA THR A 164 18.60 -0.73 4.56
C THR A 164 19.34 -1.98 4.13
N ASN A 165 18.89 -3.14 4.62
CA ASN A 165 19.34 -4.46 4.17
C ASN A 165 18.45 -5.04 3.04
N GLU A 166 17.42 -4.32 2.61
CA GLU A 166 16.56 -4.73 1.50
C GLU A 166 17.33 -4.76 0.18
N LEU A 167 16.95 -5.65 -0.72
CA LEU A 167 17.43 -5.62 -2.11
C LEU A 167 16.92 -4.37 -2.80
N LYS A 168 17.81 -3.45 -3.12
CA LYS A 168 17.49 -2.17 -3.75
C LYS A 168 17.37 -2.35 -5.28
N LEU A 169 16.21 -2.00 -5.84
CA LEU A 169 15.89 -2.15 -7.27
C LEU A 169 15.33 -0.87 -7.87
N ASN A 170 15.74 -0.54 -9.08
CA ASN A 170 15.09 0.42 -9.96
C ASN A 170 14.87 -0.18 -11.34
N LEU A 171 13.98 0.40 -12.14
CA LEU A 171 13.69 -0.08 -13.47
C LEU A 171 14.48 0.72 -14.51
N HIS A 172 15.16 0.01 -15.41
CA HIS A 172 15.87 0.65 -16.51
C HIS A 172 15.72 -0.17 -17.81
N PRO A 173 15.46 0.47 -18.97
CA PRO A 173 15.17 -0.25 -20.22
C PRO A 173 16.38 -0.97 -20.82
N ARG A 174 17.59 -0.77 -20.31
CA ARG A 174 18.83 -1.42 -20.73
C ARG A 174 19.53 -2.13 -19.56
N ALA A 175 18.78 -2.51 -18.55
CA ALA A 175 19.32 -3.13 -17.35
C ALA A 175 19.96 -4.49 -17.62
N PRO A 176 21.04 -4.84 -16.90
CA PRO A 176 21.68 -6.13 -17.00
C PRO A 176 20.92 -7.26 -16.30
N TYR A 177 20.08 -6.92 -15.32
CA TYR A 177 19.31 -7.91 -14.55
C TYR A 177 17.90 -8.06 -15.09
N SER A 178 17.48 -9.29 -15.30
CA SER A 178 16.07 -9.67 -15.43
C SER A 178 15.55 -10.19 -14.11
N ILE A 179 14.23 -10.34 -13.98
CA ILE A 179 13.62 -10.94 -12.78
C ILE A 179 14.25 -12.32 -12.45
N ASN A 180 14.68 -13.07 -13.47
CA ASN A 180 15.24 -14.41 -13.30
C ASN A 180 16.69 -14.42 -12.80
N THR A 181 17.42 -13.31 -12.95
CA THR A 181 18.85 -13.19 -12.58
C THR A 181 19.05 -12.37 -11.30
N LEU A 182 17.98 -11.84 -10.70
CA LEU A 182 18.06 -11.14 -9.42
C LEU A 182 18.50 -12.10 -8.30
N PRO A 183 19.31 -11.61 -7.33
CA PRO A 183 19.59 -12.36 -6.11
C PRO A 183 18.32 -12.53 -5.29
N ILE A 184 18.32 -13.53 -4.39
CA ILE A 184 17.21 -13.76 -3.46
C ILE A 184 17.15 -12.60 -2.45
N PRO A 185 16.01 -11.94 -2.29
CA PRO A 185 15.85 -10.80 -1.37
C PRO A 185 15.60 -11.30 0.07
N GLU A 186 16.65 -11.63 0.82
CA GLU A 186 16.54 -12.19 2.19
C GLU A 186 15.81 -11.27 3.18
N HIS A 187 15.88 -9.96 2.98
CA HIS A 187 15.28 -8.95 3.86
C HIS A 187 14.18 -8.12 3.18
N GLY A 188 13.66 -8.61 2.05
CA GLY A 188 12.69 -7.86 1.24
C GLY A 188 13.32 -7.02 0.15
N VAL A 189 12.49 -6.22 -0.49
CA VAL A 189 12.84 -5.41 -1.67
C VAL A 189 12.49 -3.95 -1.45
N ARG A 190 13.42 -3.06 -1.76
CA ARG A 190 13.24 -1.62 -1.88
C ARG A 190 13.15 -1.25 -3.36
N LEU A 191 11.94 -1.01 -3.85
CA LEU A 191 11.64 -0.80 -5.27
C LEU A 191 11.42 0.67 -5.59
N LEU A 192 12.27 1.26 -6.42
CA LEU A 192 12.13 2.64 -6.92
C LEU A 192 11.41 2.65 -8.27
N ILE A 193 10.35 3.45 -8.36
CA ILE A 193 9.62 3.73 -9.61
C ILE A 193 9.67 5.23 -9.90
N GLY A 194 10.23 5.59 -11.03
CA GLY A 194 10.38 6.97 -11.49
C GLY A 194 9.07 7.61 -11.97
N PRO A 195 9.10 8.93 -12.26
CA PRO A 195 7.96 9.68 -12.77
C PRO A 195 7.69 9.37 -14.26
N GLU A 196 6.63 9.98 -14.83
CA GLU A 196 6.30 9.85 -16.25
C GLU A 196 7.43 10.30 -17.18
N GLY A 197 8.25 11.28 -16.76
CA GLY A 197 9.42 11.76 -17.49
C GLY A 197 10.71 10.94 -17.28
N GLY A 198 10.63 9.86 -16.50
CA GLY A 198 11.79 9.08 -16.06
C GLY A 198 12.67 9.84 -15.06
N LEU A 199 13.64 9.15 -14.49
CA LEU A 199 14.69 9.76 -13.67
C LEU A 199 15.67 10.55 -14.54
N SER A 200 16.31 11.57 -14.00
CA SER A 200 17.39 12.30 -14.68
C SER A 200 18.68 11.47 -14.69
N GLY A 201 19.64 11.88 -15.52
CA GLY A 201 20.95 11.22 -15.57
C GLY A 201 21.68 11.23 -14.22
N ASP A 202 21.58 12.34 -13.49
CA ASP A 202 22.17 12.50 -12.17
C ASP A 202 21.47 11.63 -11.13
N GLU A 203 20.14 11.53 -11.18
CA GLU A 203 19.36 10.65 -10.31
C GLU A 203 19.70 9.18 -10.57
N ILE A 204 19.84 8.76 -11.84
CA ILE A 204 20.29 7.41 -12.18
C ILE A 204 21.71 7.13 -11.66
N ALA A 205 22.63 8.09 -11.80
CA ALA A 205 23.98 7.94 -11.26
C ALA A 205 23.96 7.76 -9.72
N ARG A 206 23.10 8.49 -9.03
CA ARG A 206 22.91 8.34 -7.57
C ARG A 206 22.34 6.98 -7.19
N THR A 207 21.36 6.44 -7.94
CA THR A 207 20.86 5.08 -7.65
C THR A 207 21.97 4.05 -7.73
N VAL A 208 22.90 4.19 -8.68
CA VAL A 208 24.07 3.29 -8.81
C VAL A 208 25.03 3.45 -7.62
N GLN A 209 25.30 4.69 -7.17
CA GLN A 209 26.13 4.97 -6.00
C GLN A 209 25.57 4.38 -4.71
N GLU A 210 24.23 4.29 -4.62
CA GLU A 210 23.49 3.73 -3.49
C GLU A 210 23.17 2.23 -3.65
N ASP A 211 23.88 1.53 -4.54
CA ASP A 211 23.79 0.07 -4.78
C ASP A 211 22.41 -0.42 -5.28
N PHE A 212 21.62 0.44 -5.91
CA PHE A 212 20.41 -0.01 -6.60
C PHE A 212 20.77 -0.83 -7.83
N LYS A 213 20.20 -2.03 -7.94
CA LYS A 213 20.32 -2.86 -9.13
C LYS A 213 19.26 -2.48 -10.14
N GLU A 214 19.69 -2.26 -11.37
CA GLU A 214 18.77 -1.97 -12.46
C GLU A 214 18.13 -3.26 -12.98
N MET A 215 16.80 -3.28 -13.02
CA MET A 215 16.01 -4.42 -13.49
C MET A 215 15.31 -4.10 -14.80
N LEU A 216 15.35 -5.04 -15.75
CA LEU A 216 14.65 -4.99 -17.02
C LEU A 216 13.29 -5.69 -16.92
N LEU A 217 12.22 -4.99 -17.34
CA LEU A 217 10.88 -5.54 -17.48
C LEU A 217 10.44 -5.56 -18.98
N GLY A 218 11.13 -6.38 -19.76
CA GLY A 218 10.84 -6.54 -21.19
C GLY A 218 11.25 -5.33 -22.05
N PRO A 219 10.95 -5.37 -23.36
CA PRO A 219 11.49 -4.42 -24.33
C PRO A 219 10.67 -3.14 -24.49
N ARG A 220 9.53 -3.01 -23.85
CA ARG A 220 8.63 -1.86 -24.00
C ARG A 220 8.83 -0.86 -22.89
N VAL A 221 8.68 0.43 -23.21
CA VAL A 221 8.60 1.49 -22.20
C VAL A 221 7.20 1.42 -21.55
N LEU A 222 7.18 1.23 -20.25
CA LEU A 222 5.94 1.17 -19.45
C LEU A 222 5.65 2.55 -18.86
N ARG A 223 4.37 2.88 -18.71
CA ARG A 223 3.96 4.01 -17.89
C ARG A 223 4.28 3.74 -16.42
N THR A 224 4.44 4.79 -15.62
CA THR A 224 4.88 4.67 -14.23
C THR A 224 3.97 3.75 -13.39
N GLU A 225 2.65 3.87 -13.54
CA GLU A 225 1.68 2.98 -12.89
C GLU A 225 1.83 1.52 -13.36
N THR A 226 2.02 1.31 -14.66
CA THR A 226 2.21 -0.03 -15.22
C THR A 226 3.54 -0.63 -14.76
N ALA A 227 4.59 0.18 -14.74
CA ALA A 227 5.93 -0.24 -14.31
C ALA A 227 5.92 -0.73 -12.85
N ALA A 228 5.29 0.04 -11.95
CA ALA A 228 5.14 -0.34 -10.54
C ALA A 228 4.44 -1.70 -10.40
N LEU A 229 3.24 -1.84 -10.97
CA LEU A 229 2.42 -3.05 -10.83
C LEU A 229 3.09 -4.26 -11.46
N THR A 230 3.71 -4.09 -12.64
CA THR A 230 4.42 -5.18 -13.31
C THR A 230 5.64 -5.65 -12.51
N ALA A 231 6.42 -4.71 -11.93
CA ALA A 231 7.58 -5.05 -11.11
C ALA A 231 7.15 -5.80 -9.84
N ILE A 232 6.15 -5.28 -9.13
CA ILE A 232 5.60 -5.92 -7.92
C ILE A 232 5.11 -7.32 -8.24
N THR A 233 4.28 -7.47 -9.29
CA THR A 233 3.77 -8.79 -9.71
C THR A 233 4.91 -9.76 -10.05
N ALA A 234 5.91 -9.34 -10.81
CA ALA A 234 7.04 -10.20 -11.17
C ALA A 234 7.84 -10.64 -9.94
N LEU A 235 8.05 -9.73 -8.97
CA LEU A 235 8.72 -10.04 -7.70
C LEU A 235 7.90 -11.02 -6.86
N GLN A 236 6.60 -10.82 -6.76
CA GLN A 236 5.68 -11.70 -6.02
C GLN A 236 5.56 -13.08 -6.66
N CYS A 237 5.55 -13.18 -8.00
CA CYS A 237 5.56 -14.47 -8.70
C CYS A 237 6.87 -15.24 -8.48
N ARG A 238 8.00 -14.54 -8.32
CA ARG A 238 9.29 -15.23 -8.18
C ARG A 238 9.66 -15.52 -6.73
N PHE A 239 9.37 -14.60 -5.81
CA PHE A 239 9.87 -14.64 -4.43
C PHE A 239 8.76 -14.55 -3.37
N GLY A 240 7.52 -14.33 -3.78
CA GLY A 240 6.36 -14.13 -2.91
C GLY A 240 5.30 -15.22 -3.07
N ASP A 241 4.05 -14.81 -3.12
CA ASP A 241 2.85 -15.66 -3.03
C ASP A 241 1.98 -15.70 -4.30
N LEU A 242 2.40 -15.10 -5.40
CA LEU A 242 1.68 -15.14 -6.69
C LEU A 242 2.19 -16.23 -7.67
N ALA A 243 2.88 -17.22 -7.15
CA ALA A 243 3.39 -18.35 -7.94
C ALA A 243 2.41 -19.52 -7.98
#